data_d900ba1fbe967fd53a9dcfe6a5040707
#
_entry.id   d900ba1fbe967fd53a9dcfe6a5040707
#
_cell.length_a   1.000
_cell.length_b   1.000
_cell.length_c   1.000
_cell.angle_alpha   90.00
_cell.angle_beta   90.00
_cell.angle_gamma   90.00
#
_symmetry.space_group_name_H-M   'P 1'
#
loop_
_entity.id
_entity.type
_entity.pdbx_description
1 polymer ?
#
loop_
_entity_poly.entity_id
_entity_poly.type
_entity_poly.pdbx_seq_one_letter_code
_entity_poly.pdbx_strand_id
1 'polypeptide(L)'
;MNSFIQNDLTPDIIKTTNPKVGVIALSTDFTIEQDYRSICHQIPVDIFVNRIPFENPLNHENYLKMANHISSVSEQILPSQHIDIIAYGCTSGTIAIGSKKIKEEINKAKPNAKVTTPITAALK
;
A
#
# COMPACT_ATOMS: atom_id res chain seq x y z
N MET A 1 -45.03 -0.98 17.53
CA MET A 1 -43.74 -1.58 17.91
C MET A 1 -43.22 -2.39 16.75
N ASN A 2 -42.21 -1.88 16.06
CA ASN A 2 -41.62 -2.58 14.93
C ASN A 2 -40.75 -3.72 15.50
N SER A 3 -41.23 -4.94 15.40
CA SER A 3 -40.33 -6.09 15.53
C SER A 3 -39.44 -6.10 14.28
N PHE A 4 -38.23 -5.60 14.41
CA PHE A 4 -37.21 -5.93 13.44
C PHE A 4 -37.04 -7.44 13.47
N ILE A 5 -37.42 -8.11 12.39
CA ILE A 5 -37.02 -9.48 12.19
C ILE A 5 -35.52 -9.41 12.08
N GLN A 6 -34.83 -9.78 13.16
CA GLN A 6 -33.40 -9.98 13.17
C GLN A 6 -33.17 -11.25 12.35
N ASN A 7 -33.16 -11.09 11.02
CA ASN A 7 -32.60 -12.11 10.18
C ASN A 7 -31.12 -12.15 10.54
N ASP A 8 -30.67 -13.28 11.06
CA ASP A 8 -29.25 -13.58 11.18
C ASP A 8 -28.66 -13.64 9.77
N LEU A 9 -28.50 -12.46 9.17
CA LEU A 9 -27.71 -12.29 7.97
C LEU A 9 -26.24 -12.35 8.41
N THR A 10 -25.77 -13.58 8.61
CA THR A 10 -24.33 -13.82 8.66
C THR A 10 -23.84 -13.70 7.22
N PRO A 11 -23.15 -12.61 6.85
CA PRO A 11 -22.65 -12.50 5.48
C PRO A 11 -21.63 -13.60 5.25
N ASP A 12 -21.80 -14.38 4.19
CA ASP A 12 -20.78 -15.27 3.69
C ASP A 12 -19.61 -14.43 3.19
N ILE A 13 -18.63 -14.21 4.07
CA ILE A 13 -17.40 -13.53 3.68
C ILE A 13 -16.54 -14.54 2.93
N ILE A 14 -16.60 -14.48 1.61
CA ILE A 14 -15.70 -15.25 0.75
C ILE A 14 -14.31 -14.64 0.90
N LYS A 15 -13.45 -15.32 1.65
CA LYS A 15 -12.03 -14.96 1.72
C LYS A 15 -11.34 -15.52 0.49
N THR A 16 -10.70 -14.65 -0.28
CA THR A 16 -9.85 -15.08 -1.39
C THR A 16 -8.56 -15.68 -0.85
N THR A 17 -7.96 -16.60 -1.61
CA THR A 17 -6.62 -17.16 -1.35
C THR A 17 -5.55 -16.45 -2.17
N ASN A 18 -5.92 -15.41 -2.91
CA ASN A 18 -4.99 -14.63 -3.72
C ASN A 18 -3.92 -13.96 -2.86
N PRO A 19 -2.69 -13.82 -3.38
CA PRO A 19 -1.69 -12.97 -2.76
C PRO A 19 -2.20 -11.54 -2.55
N LYS A 20 -1.88 -10.95 -1.41
CA LYS A 20 -2.27 -9.58 -1.06
C LYS A 20 -1.15 -8.61 -1.37
N VAL A 21 -1.46 -7.64 -2.21
CA VAL A 21 -0.53 -6.58 -2.59
C VAL A 21 -1.00 -5.25 -2.00
N GLY A 22 -0.21 -4.69 -1.11
CA GLY A 22 -0.41 -3.32 -0.62
C GLY A 22 0.31 -2.33 -1.54
N VAL A 23 -0.32 -1.22 -1.85
CA VAL A 23 0.27 -0.13 -2.63
C VAL A 23 0.25 1.15 -1.80
N ILE A 24 1.41 1.76 -1.61
CA ILE A 24 1.53 3.08 -1.01
C ILE A 24 1.63 4.10 -2.14
N ALA A 25 0.53 4.80 -2.38
CA ALA A 25 0.44 5.85 -3.38
C ALA A 25 0.71 7.22 -2.76
N LEU A 26 1.19 8.20 -3.54
CA LEU A 26 1.17 9.58 -3.12
C LEU A 26 -0.26 10.08 -2.94
N SER A 27 -0.50 10.97 -1.96
CA SER A 27 -1.80 11.61 -1.77
C SER A 27 -2.28 12.36 -3.01
N THR A 28 -1.36 12.82 -3.84
CA THR A 28 -1.61 13.57 -5.07
C THR A 28 -1.69 12.71 -6.34
N ASP A 29 -1.39 11.41 -6.25
CA ASP A 29 -1.43 10.51 -7.40
C ASP A 29 -2.87 10.12 -7.74
N PHE A 30 -3.25 10.26 -9.01
CA PHE A 30 -4.58 9.88 -9.51
C PHE A 30 -4.52 8.83 -10.64
N THR A 31 -3.35 8.23 -10.89
CA THR A 31 -3.15 7.26 -11.98
C THR A 31 -2.77 5.87 -11.50
N ILE A 32 -2.02 5.75 -10.40
CA ILE A 32 -1.41 4.50 -9.96
C ILE A 32 -2.43 3.37 -9.72
N GLU A 33 -3.59 3.67 -9.16
CA GLU A 33 -4.63 2.67 -8.91
C GLU A 33 -5.22 2.13 -10.21
N GLN A 34 -5.42 3.00 -11.20
CA GLN A 34 -5.91 2.61 -12.51
C GLN A 34 -4.89 1.76 -13.25
N ASP A 35 -3.61 2.11 -13.17
CA ASP A 35 -2.51 1.38 -13.77
C ASP A 35 -2.40 -0.02 -13.18
N TYR A 36 -2.44 -0.16 -11.85
CA TYR A 36 -2.45 -1.47 -11.19
C TYR A 36 -3.66 -2.31 -11.58
N ARG A 37 -4.86 -1.75 -11.64
CA ARG A 37 -6.06 -2.46 -12.09
C ARG A 37 -5.93 -2.95 -13.52
N SER A 38 -5.40 -2.11 -14.40
CA SER A 38 -5.21 -2.46 -15.81
C SER A 38 -4.18 -3.58 -15.99
N ILE A 39 -3.03 -3.47 -15.30
CA ILE A 39 -1.93 -4.43 -15.43
C ILE A 39 -2.30 -5.76 -14.77
N CYS A 40 -2.93 -5.73 -13.62
CA CYS A 40 -3.23 -6.92 -12.82
C CYS A 40 -4.60 -7.54 -13.12
N HIS A 41 -5.35 -7.03 -14.08
CA HIS A 41 -6.74 -7.44 -14.30
C HIS A 41 -6.89 -8.96 -14.59
N GLN A 42 -5.88 -9.61 -15.13
CA GLN A 42 -5.85 -11.06 -15.38
C GLN A 42 -4.95 -11.85 -14.41
N ILE A 43 -4.39 -11.17 -13.43
CA ILE A 43 -3.50 -11.77 -12.42
C ILE A 43 -4.31 -11.97 -11.14
N PRO A 44 -4.34 -13.18 -10.55
CA PRO A 44 -5.10 -13.45 -9.33
C PRO A 44 -4.39 -12.85 -8.11
N VAL A 45 -4.49 -11.55 -7.93
CA VAL A 45 -3.98 -10.79 -6.78
C VAL A 45 -5.05 -9.88 -6.23
N ASP A 46 -5.06 -9.66 -4.93
CA ASP A 46 -5.91 -8.68 -4.27
C ASP A 46 -5.08 -7.44 -3.96
N ILE A 47 -5.54 -6.28 -4.42
CA ILE A 47 -4.81 -5.01 -4.31
C ILE A 47 -5.49 -4.10 -3.30
N PHE A 48 -4.71 -3.61 -2.35
CA PHE A 48 -5.14 -2.69 -1.29
C PHE A 48 -4.27 -1.45 -1.33
N VAL A 49 -4.88 -0.28 -1.45
CA VAL A 49 -4.15 0.98 -1.61
C VAL A 49 -4.35 1.87 -0.39
N ASN A 50 -3.26 2.46 0.09
CA ASN A 50 -3.31 3.57 1.03
C ASN A 50 -2.44 4.71 0.51
N ARG A 51 -2.70 5.93 0.98
CA ARG A 51 -2.03 7.12 0.49
C ARG A 51 -1.11 7.71 1.53
N ILE A 52 0.10 8.09 1.10
CA ILE A 52 1.07 8.76 1.94
C ILE A 52 0.96 10.28 1.76
N PRO A 53 0.89 11.05 2.87
CA PRO A 53 0.89 12.50 2.81
C PRO A 53 2.15 13.03 2.13
N PHE A 54 1.97 14.04 1.32
CA PHE A 54 3.04 14.70 0.59
C PHE A 54 2.90 16.21 0.71
N GLU A 55 3.99 16.90 1.02
CA GLU A 55 4.06 18.35 1.14
C GLU A 55 4.65 18.98 -0.12
N ASN A 56 4.05 20.08 -0.58
CA ASN A 56 4.61 20.92 -1.61
C ASN A 56 5.57 21.97 -0.99
N PRO A 57 6.59 22.42 -1.73
CA PRO A 57 6.99 22.06 -3.09
C PRO A 57 7.69 20.70 -3.19
N LEU A 58 7.82 20.18 -4.42
CA LEU A 58 8.58 18.98 -4.75
C LEU A 58 10.09 19.23 -4.56
N ASN A 59 10.61 18.99 -3.36
CA ASN A 59 12.03 19.15 -3.03
C ASN A 59 12.53 17.98 -2.18
N HIS A 60 13.83 17.87 -2.06
CA HIS A 60 14.49 16.79 -1.33
C HIS A 60 14.03 16.71 0.14
N GLU A 61 13.89 17.85 0.81
CA GLU A 61 13.47 17.92 2.21
C GLU A 61 12.05 17.31 2.39
N ASN A 62 11.10 17.69 1.55
CA ASN A 62 9.73 17.19 1.63
C ASN A 62 9.63 15.72 1.26
N TYR A 63 10.48 15.20 0.36
CA TYR A 63 10.60 13.77 0.13
C TYR A 63 11.13 13.03 1.37
N LEU A 64 12.11 13.58 2.08
CA LEU A 64 12.64 12.98 3.32
C LEU A 64 11.57 12.95 4.42
N LYS A 65 10.73 13.98 4.53
CA LYS A 65 9.62 14.02 5.50
C LYS A 65 8.61 12.88 5.28
N MET A 66 8.42 12.45 4.04
CA MET A 66 7.54 11.30 3.75
C MET A 66 7.97 10.03 4.47
N ALA A 67 9.27 9.85 4.72
CA ALA A 67 9.77 8.66 5.43
C ALA A 67 9.13 8.49 6.82
N ASN A 68 8.76 9.58 7.48
CA ASN A 68 8.14 9.57 8.80
C ASN A 68 6.71 8.99 8.80
N HIS A 69 6.07 8.92 7.64
CA HIS A 69 4.71 8.41 7.48
C HIS A 69 4.65 6.97 6.95
N ILE A 70 5.75 6.43 6.43
CA ILE A 70 5.75 5.13 5.73
C ILE A 70 5.25 4.01 6.65
N SER A 71 5.74 3.93 7.87
CA SER A 71 5.35 2.87 8.80
C SER A 71 3.85 2.93 9.15
N SER A 72 3.34 4.10 9.50
CA SER A 72 1.92 4.28 9.86
C SER A 72 0.98 4.02 8.67
N VAL A 73 1.35 4.48 7.48
CA VAL A 73 0.57 4.23 6.26
C VAL A 73 0.55 2.74 5.92
N SER A 74 1.68 2.05 6.11
CA SER A 74 1.77 0.60 5.91
C SER A 74 0.90 -0.18 6.90
N GLU A 75 0.88 0.23 8.18
CA GLU A 75 0.05 -0.41 9.20
C GLU A 75 -1.44 -0.33 8.86
N GLN A 76 -1.88 0.79 8.29
CA GLN A 76 -3.27 1.01 7.92
C GLN A 76 -3.73 0.21 6.69
N ILE A 77 -2.81 -0.41 5.95
CA ILE A 77 -3.18 -1.37 4.91
C ILE A 77 -3.55 -2.70 5.58
N LEU A 78 -4.85 -2.97 5.72
CA LEU A 78 -5.39 -4.14 6.41
C LEU A 78 -4.71 -4.35 7.79
N PRO A 79 -5.04 -3.53 8.79
CA PRO A 79 -4.46 -3.65 10.13
C PRO A 79 -4.54 -5.07 10.68
N SER A 80 -3.46 -5.53 11.30
CA SER A 80 -3.33 -6.88 11.88
C SER A 80 -3.44 -8.04 10.87
N GLN A 81 -3.49 -7.76 9.58
CA GLN A 81 -3.51 -8.79 8.54
C GLN A 81 -2.15 -8.92 7.86
N HIS A 82 -1.89 -10.13 7.38
CA HIS A 82 -0.74 -10.41 6.55
C HIS A 82 -0.89 -9.77 5.16
N ILE A 83 0.19 -9.14 4.69
CA ILE A 83 0.33 -8.63 3.32
C ILE A 83 1.57 -9.30 2.72
N ASP A 84 1.44 -9.87 1.53
CA ASP A 84 2.55 -10.59 0.89
C ASP A 84 3.59 -9.63 0.31
N ILE A 85 3.13 -8.55 -0.33
CA ILE A 85 3.99 -7.57 -0.99
C ILE A 85 3.48 -6.17 -0.69
N ILE A 86 4.38 -5.24 -0.41
CA ILE A 86 4.07 -3.79 -0.42
C ILE A 86 4.92 -3.10 -1.48
N ALA A 87 4.23 -2.42 -2.38
CA ALA A 87 4.82 -1.57 -3.41
C ALA A 87 4.77 -0.10 -2.96
N TYR A 88 5.94 0.52 -2.88
CA TYR A 88 6.05 1.97 -2.63
C TYR A 88 6.04 2.71 -3.96
N GLY A 89 4.98 3.47 -4.23
CA GLY A 89 4.65 3.99 -5.57
C GLY A 89 5.23 5.37 -5.89
N CYS A 90 6.44 5.70 -5.43
CA CYS A 90 7.05 7.00 -5.73
C CYS A 90 8.53 6.86 -6.12
N THR A 91 8.84 7.17 -7.38
CA THR A 91 10.21 7.09 -7.90
C THR A 91 11.12 8.14 -7.25
N SER A 92 10.72 9.41 -7.27
CA SER A 92 11.51 10.50 -6.69
C SER A 92 11.69 10.34 -5.18
N GLY A 93 10.64 9.92 -4.47
CA GLY A 93 10.71 9.60 -3.05
C GLY A 93 11.66 8.42 -2.77
N THR A 94 11.68 7.42 -3.64
CA THR A 94 12.62 6.29 -3.53
C THR A 94 14.06 6.75 -3.69
N ILE A 95 14.35 7.65 -4.63
CA ILE A 95 15.69 8.19 -4.84
C ILE A 95 16.13 9.03 -3.64
N ALA A 96 15.26 9.88 -3.12
CA ALA A 96 15.56 10.77 -2.01
C ALA A 96 15.75 10.03 -0.67
N ILE A 97 14.85 9.09 -0.36
CA ILE A 97 14.83 8.35 0.92
C ILE A 97 15.79 7.15 0.88
N GLY A 98 15.86 6.48 -0.25
CA GLY A 98 16.59 5.23 -0.46
C GLY A 98 15.72 3.99 -0.21
N SER A 99 15.85 3.00 -1.11
CA SER A 99 15.05 1.76 -1.05
C SER A 99 15.24 0.98 0.24
N LYS A 100 16.45 1.01 0.82
CA LYS A 100 16.76 0.34 2.09
C LYS A 100 15.92 0.93 3.23
N LYS A 101 15.92 2.25 3.36
CA LYS A 101 15.16 2.96 4.41
C LYS A 101 13.66 2.74 4.25
N ILE A 102 13.15 2.81 3.02
CA ILE A 102 11.73 2.53 2.73
C ILE A 102 11.36 1.13 3.20
N LYS A 103 12.17 0.12 2.86
CA LYS A 103 11.96 -1.26 3.30
C LYS A 103 11.94 -1.40 4.81
N GLU A 104 12.90 -0.78 5.51
CA GLU A 104 12.97 -0.79 6.96
C GLU A 104 11.70 -0.20 7.60
N GLU A 105 11.23 0.95 7.11
CA GLU A 105 10.02 1.59 7.61
C GLU A 105 8.75 0.76 7.36
N ILE A 106 8.62 0.16 6.18
CA ILE A 106 7.50 -0.74 5.86
C ILE A 106 7.53 -1.97 6.77
N ASN A 107 8.69 -2.59 6.95
CA ASN A 107 8.82 -3.82 7.72
C ASN A 107 8.68 -3.61 9.23
N LYS A 108 8.73 -2.39 9.75
CA LYS A 108 8.29 -2.10 11.13
C LYS A 108 6.81 -2.44 11.34
N ALA A 109 5.97 -2.12 10.37
CA ALA A 109 4.52 -2.36 10.42
C ALA A 109 4.12 -3.73 9.85
N LYS A 110 4.79 -4.17 8.80
CA LYS A 110 4.52 -5.42 8.08
C LYS A 110 5.81 -6.25 7.95
N PRO A 111 6.27 -6.91 9.03
CA PRO A 111 7.61 -7.51 9.10
C PRO A 111 7.87 -8.60 8.04
N ASN A 112 6.84 -9.31 7.59
CA ASN A 112 6.94 -10.40 6.64
C ASN A 112 6.63 -10.00 5.19
N ALA A 113 6.28 -8.74 4.94
CA ALA A 113 5.98 -8.28 3.60
C ALA A 113 7.27 -8.12 2.78
N LYS A 114 7.24 -8.62 1.55
CA LYS A 114 8.25 -8.26 0.55
C LYS A 114 8.00 -6.81 0.12
N VAL A 115 9.07 -6.06 -0.05
CA VAL A 115 8.97 -4.65 -0.44
C VAL A 115 9.55 -4.44 -1.83
N THR A 116 8.83 -3.74 -2.67
CA THR A 116 9.30 -3.29 -3.98
C THR A 116 9.13 -1.78 -4.11
N THR A 117 10.03 -1.17 -4.85
CA THR A 117 9.99 0.25 -5.22
C THR A 117 10.19 0.37 -6.73
N PRO A 118 9.86 1.51 -7.35
CA PRO A 118 10.12 1.69 -8.77
C PRO A 118 11.59 1.43 -9.16
N ILE A 119 12.52 1.83 -8.31
CA ILE A 119 13.95 1.63 -8.56
C ILE A 119 14.34 0.16 -8.43
N THR A 120 13.91 -0.54 -7.38
CA THR A 120 14.25 -1.96 -7.22
C THR A 120 13.57 -2.85 -8.26
N ALA A 121 12.42 -2.45 -8.77
CA ALA A 121 11.73 -3.15 -9.85
C ALA A 121 12.42 -2.95 -11.20
N ALA A 122 12.92 -1.74 -11.48
CA ALA A 122 13.62 -1.42 -12.74
C ALA A 122 15.01 -2.09 -12.85
N LEU A 123 15.62 -2.49 -11.72
CA LEU A 123 16.92 -3.13 -11.69
C LEU A 123 16.87 -4.67 -11.76
N LYS A 124 15.71 -5.26 -11.90
CA LYS A 124 15.49 -6.69 -12.11
C LYS A 124 15.44 -7.05 -13.58
#